data_167c1d1e379e04daa85a355c12cbaf3f
#
_entry.id   167c1d1e379e04daa85a355c12cbaf3f
#
_cell.length_a   1.000
_cell.length_b   1.000
_cell.length_c   1.000
_cell.angle_alpha   90.00
_cell.angle_beta   90.00
_cell.angle_gamma   90.00
#
_symmetry.space_group_name_H-M   'P 1'
#
loop_
_entity.id
_entity.type
_entity.pdbx_description
1 polymer ?
#
loop_
_entity_poly.entity_id
_entity_poly.type
_entity_poly.pdbx_seq_one_letter_code
_entity_poly.pdbx_strand_id
1 'polypeptide(L)'
;MHPFPVPWQNALPCPPPPGAWRDQRTPAREPGLPRRSVAPRPAVALLDDPPLCCALCHAPVTSESRRISVSGDHRHVLANPYGMVFEIGCFAAAPGCVGTGPVTTDFSWFAGTAWQTALCARCRQHLGWRYTVATGGHFYGLILNRLVSGPGAREA
;
A
#
# COMPACT_ATOMS: atom_id res chain seq x y z
N MET A 1 -32.75 10.33 -12.11
CA MET A 1 -31.32 10.00 -12.18
C MET A 1 -30.65 10.54 -10.92
N HIS A 2 -30.47 9.69 -9.90
CA HIS A 2 -29.79 10.10 -8.68
C HIS A 2 -28.29 9.85 -8.87
N PRO A 3 -27.41 10.83 -8.61
CA PRO A 3 -25.97 10.60 -8.62
C PRO A 3 -25.61 9.72 -7.42
N PHE A 4 -25.05 8.55 -7.67
CA PHE A 4 -24.50 7.69 -6.64
C PHE A 4 -23.33 8.40 -5.93
N PRO A 5 -23.24 8.34 -4.59
CA PRO A 5 -22.11 8.91 -3.87
C PRO A 5 -20.83 8.18 -4.25
N VAL A 6 -19.83 8.95 -4.61
CA VAL A 6 -18.51 8.51 -5.07
C VAL A 6 -17.60 8.13 -3.90
N PRO A 7 -17.25 6.86 -3.69
CA PRO A 7 -16.29 6.49 -2.64
C PRO A 7 -14.83 6.87 -2.96
N TRP A 8 -14.58 7.46 -4.12
CA TRP A 8 -13.24 7.62 -4.70
C TRP A 8 -12.68 9.03 -4.67
N GLN A 9 -13.50 10.03 -4.37
CA GLN A 9 -13.11 11.43 -4.36
C GLN A 9 -12.97 11.92 -2.93
N ASN A 10 -11.72 12.17 -2.52
CA ASN A 10 -11.34 13.04 -1.40
C ASN A 10 -12.18 12.89 -0.11
N ALA A 11 -12.15 11.74 0.52
CA ALA A 11 -12.42 11.71 1.94
C ALA A 11 -11.21 12.33 2.66
N LEU A 12 -11.25 13.64 2.88
CA LEU A 12 -10.45 14.24 3.93
C LEU A 12 -10.89 13.57 5.24
N PRO A 13 -9.95 13.09 6.07
CA PRO A 13 -10.31 12.53 7.37
C PRO A 13 -11.05 13.60 8.17
N CYS A 14 -12.25 13.28 8.62
CA CYS A 14 -12.93 14.08 9.65
C CYS A 14 -12.00 14.24 10.85
N PRO A 15 -11.80 15.46 11.39
CA PRO A 15 -11.05 15.61 12.62
C PRO A 15 -11.78 14.88 13.75
N PRO A 16 -11.05 14.22 14.66
CA PRO A 16 -11.65 13.56 15.81
C PRO A 16 -12.36 14.58 16.70
N PRO A 17 -13.45 14.21 17.37
CA PRO A 17 -14.19 15.12 18.24
C PRO A 17 -13.31 15.62 19.38
N PRO A 18 -13.47 16.87 19.84
CA PRO A 18 -12.71 17.41 20.96
C PRO A 18 -13.07 16.66 22.25
N GLY A 19 -12.12 15.96 22.84
CA GLY A 19 -12.30 15.27 24.13
C GLY A 19 -11.65 13.91 24.30
N ALA A 20 -11.06 13.31 23.26
CA ALA A 20 -10.52 11.95 23.33
C ALA A 20 -9.11 11.82 23.95
N TRP A 21 -8.63 12.82 24.65
CA TRP A 21 -7.31 12.78 25.30
C TRP A 21 -7.45 12.79 26.83
N ARG A 22 -7.91 11.69 27.39
CA ARG A 22 -7.70 11.36 28.80
C ARG A 22 -7.92 9.86 29.03
N ASP A 23 -6.88 9.09 29.00
CA ASP A 23 -6.43 8.16 30.05
C ASP A 23 -5.11 7.50 29.63
N GLN A 24 -4.00 8.12 29.99
CA GLN A 24 -2.70 7.47 29.99
C GLN A 24 -2.48 6.86 31.35
N ARG A 25 -3.02 5.67 31.60
CA ARG A 25 -2.52 4.80 32.65
C ARG A 25 -1.33 4.03 32.11
N THR A 26 -0.17 4.39 32.59
CA THR A 26 1.07 3.66 32.43
C THR A 26 0.89 2.20 32.86
N PRO A 27 1.01 1.20 32.00
CA PRO A 27 1.10 -0.18 32.46
C PRO A 27 2.48 -0.42 33.06
N ALA A 28 2.48 -1.10 34.22
CA ALA A 28 3.66 -1.49 34.96
C ALA A 28 4.65 -2.26 34.09
N ARG A 29 5.92 -1.95 34.31
CA ARG A 29 7.12 -2.55 33.71
C ARG A 29 7.17 -4.04 34.01
N GLU A 30 6.88 -4.89 33.02
CA GLU A 30 7.13 -6.32 33.11
C GLU A 30 8.61 -6.65 32.92
N PRO A 31 9.16 -7.61 33.68
CA PRO A 31 10.59 -7.96 33.59
C PRO A 31 10.86 -8.81 32.34
N GLY A 32 11.76 -8.29 31.55
CA GLY A 32 12.68 -8.86 30.57
C GLY A 32 12.43 -10.25 29.98
N LEU A 33 11.83 -10.30 28.79
CA LEU A 33 12.13 -11.35 27.84
C LEU A 33 13.40 -10.97 27.06
N PRO A 34 14.31 -11.91 26.77
CA PRO A 34 15.54 -11.61 26.06
C PRO A 34 15.20 -11.10 24.65
N ARG A 35 15.65 -9.89 24.34
CA ARG A 35 15.63 -9.35 22.98
C ARG A 35 16.41 -10.31 22.09
N ARG A 36 15.72 -11.07 21.23
CA ARG A 36 16.37 -11.67 20.07
C ARG A 36 16.95 -10.51 19.28
N SER A 37 18.28 -10.39 19.33
CA SER A 37 19.00 -9.51 18.44
C SER A 37 18.78 -10.02 17.02
N VAL A 38 17.92 -9.34 16.29
CA VAL A 38 17.84 -9.50 14.84
C VAL A 38 19.17 -8.92 14.33
N ALA A 39 20.08 -9.80 13.93
CA ALA A 39 21.33 -9.39 13.31
C ALA A 39 21.00 -8.45 12.14
N PRO A 40 21.70 -7.31 11.99
CA PRO A 40 21.51 -6.44 10.84
C PRO A 40 21.79 -7.25 9.57
N ARG A 41 20.81 -7.33 8.67
CA ARG A 41 21.02 -7.95 7.35
C ARG A 41 22.18 -7.21 6.68
N PRO A 42 23.19 -7.93 6.17
CA PRO A 42 24.33 -7.29 5.55
C PRO A 42 23.85 -6.37 4.41
N ALA A 43 24.43 -5.18 4.32
CA ALA A 43 24.12 -4.14 3.34
C ALA A 43 24.23 -4.60 1.87
N VAL A 44 24.86 -5.72 1.62
CA VAL A 44 25.05 -6.33 0.28
C VAL A 44 23.72 -6.84 -0.32
N ALA A 45 22.74 -7.22 0.52
CA ALA A 45 21.44 -7.71 0.05
C ALA A 45 20.54 -6.59 -0.52
N LEU A 46 20.92 -5.31 -0.37
CA LEU A 46 20.17 -4.16 -0.90
C LEU A 46 20.53 -3.83 -2.36
N LEU A 47 21.63 -4.39 -2.87
CA LEU A 47 22.08 -4.15 -4.25
C LEU A 47 21.36 -5.05 -5.27
N ASP A 48 20.78 -6.16 -4.81
CA ASP A 48 20.11 -7.15 -5.67
C ASP A 48 18.59 -6.96 -5.73
N ASP A 49 18.00 -6.06 -4.96
CA ASP A 49 16.56 -5.79 -4.91
C ASP A 49 16.28 -4.28 -4.91
N PRO A 50 16.36 -3.63 -6.07
CA PRO A 50 16.19 -2.19 -6.17
C PRO A 50 14.81 -1.77 -5.67
N PRO A 51 14.76 -0.76 -4.77
CA PRO A 51 13.51 -0.26 -4.25
C PRO A 51 12.73 0.51 -5.32
N LEU A 52 11.42 0.36 -5.29
CA LEU A 52 10.48 1.24 -5.98
C LEU A 52 9.97 2.27 -4.96
N CYS A 53 10.18 3.53 -5.27
CA CYS A 53 9.90 4.65 -4.39
C CYS A 53 8.67 5.44 -4.85
N CYS A 54 8.03 6.13 -3.93
CA CYS A 54 6.97 7.10 -4.26
C CYS A 54 7.53 8.21 -5.13
N ALA A 55 6.92 8.47 -6.29
CA ALA A 55 7.37 9.51 -7.23
C ALA A 55 7.33 10.92 -6.63
N LEU A 56 6.48 11.16 -5.60
CA LEU A 56 6.33 12.47 -4.99
C LEU A 56 7.36 12.75 -3.89
N CYS A 57 7.61 11.80 -3.00
CA CYS A 57 8.46 12.04 -1.83
C CYS A 57 9.69 11.15 -1.75
N HIS A 58 9.90 10.28 -2.73
CA HIS A 58 11.01 9.32 -2.85
C HIS A 58 11.18 8.36 -1.67
N ALA A 59 10.15 8.23 -0.81
CA ALA A 59 10.16 7.20 0.23
C ALA A 59 10.01 5.81 -0.41
N PRO A 60 10.73 4.78 0.07
CA PRO A 60 10.59 3.43 -0.44
C PRO A 60 9.19 2.89 -0.18
N VAL A 61 8.60 2.29 -1.21
CA VAL A 61 7.24 1.74 -1.19
C VAL A 61 7.27 0.22 -1.24
N THR A 62 7.95 -0.33 -2.23
CA THR A 62 8.10 -1.77 -2.49
C THR A 62 9.44 -2.03 -3.18
N SER A 63 9.63 -3.19 -3.79
CA SER A 63 10.83 -3.52 -4.54
C SER A 63 10.51 -4.37 -5.77
N GLU A 64 11.47 -4.46 -6.68
CA GLU A 64 11.33 -5.23 -7.93
C GLU A 64 11.08 -6.72 -7.65
N SER A 65 11.74 -7.30 -6.66
CA SER A 65 11.58 -8.70 -6.28
C SER A 65 10.17 -9.06 -5.77
N ARG A 66 9.36 -8.06 -5.43
CA ARG A 66 8.00 -8.26 -4.92
C ARG A 66 6.93 -8.23 -6.00
N ARG A 67 7.32 -8.12 -7.26
CA ARG A 67 6.39 -8.24 -8.39
C ARG A 67 5.78 -9.63 -8.42
N ILE A 68 4.48 -9.69 -8.64
CA ILE A 68 3.73 -10.94 -8.81
C ILE A 68 2.85 -10.85 -10.04
N SER A 69 2.49 -12.01 -10.57
CA SER A 69 1.44 -12.14 -11.58
C SER A 69 0.10 -12.42 -10.89
N VAL A 70 -0.91 -11.64 -11.24
CA VAL A 70 -2.30 -11.84 -10.79
C VAL A 70 -3.17 -11.92 -12.03
N SER A 71 -4.04 -12.90 -12.13
CA SER A 71 -4.85 -13.14 -13.35
C SER A 71 -4.01 -13.25 -14.64
N GLY A 72 -2.80 -13.81 -14.54
CA GLY A 72 -1.92 -14.08 -15.67
C GLY A 72 -0.82 -13.03 -15.90
N ASP A 73 -0.98 -11.79 -15.41
CA ASP A 73 -0.05 -10.70 -15.68
C ASP A 73 0.37 -9.94 -14.42
N HIS A 74 1.52 -9.28 -14.49
CA HIS A 74 1.96 -8.32 -13.49
C HIS A 74 1.32 -6.94 -13.70
N ARG A 75 1.17 -6.52 -14.97
CA ARG A 75 0.67 -5.19 -15.36
C ARG A 75 -0.75 -5.29 -15.86
N HIS A 76 -1.60 -4.37 -15.42
CA HIS A 76 -2.99 -4.27 -15.84
C HIS A 76 -3.33 -2.84 -16.18
N VAL A 77 -4.09 -2.65 -17.25
CA VAL A 77 -4.69 -1.36 -17.63
C VAL A 77 -6.19 -1.48 -17.36
N LEU A 78 -6.68 -0.76 -16.36
CA LEU A 78 -8.01 -0.93 -15.81
C LEU A 78 -8.70 0.42 -15.67
N ALA A 79 -10.00 0.45 -15.97
CA ALA A 79 -10.83 1.65 -15.80
C ALA A 79 -11.71 1.53 -14.55
N ASN A 80 -11.85 2.63 -13.82
CA ASN A 80 -12.84 2.71 -12.76
C ASN A 80 -14.25 3.01 -13.34
N PRO A 81 -15.34 2.94 -12.55
CA PRO A 81 -16.69 3.23 -13.03
C PRO A 81 -16.89 4.65 -13.58
N TYR A 82 -15.96 5.57 -13.33
CA TYR A 82 -15.97 6.94 -13.86
C TYR A 82 -15.16 7.09 -15.15
N GLY A 83 -14.64 6.00 -15.70
CA GLY A 83 -13.86 6.00 -16.94
C GLY A 83 -12.40 6.45 -16.75
N MET A 84 -11.92 6.65 -15.52
CA MET A 84 -10.50 6.92 -15.29
C MET A 84 -9.71 5.63 -15.47
N VAL A 85 -8.69 5.68 -16.32
CA VAL A 85 -7.82 4.56 -16.64
C VAL A 85 -6.55 4.61 -15.77
N PHE A 86 -6.21 3.47 -15.20
CA PHE A 86 -5.01 3.29 -14.40
C PHE A 86 -4.18 2.14 -14.96
N GLU A 87 -2.88 2.36 -15.06
CA GLU A 87 -1.92 1.31 -15.28
C GLU A 87 -1.33 0.92 -13.93
N ILE A 88 -1.60 -0.32 -13.49
CA ILE A 88 -1.16 -0.83 -12.20
C ILE A 88 -0.23 -2.02 -12.36
N GLY A 89 0.71 -2.16 -11.43
CA GLY A 89 1.53 -3.36 -11.23
C GLY A 89 1.13 -4.08 -9.96
N CYS A 90 1.13 -5.41 -9.99
CA CYS A 90 0.79 -6.25 -8.84
C CYS A 90 2.04 -6.61 -8.03
N PHE A 91 1.98 -6.42 -6.70
CA PHE A 91 3.08 -6.67 -5.77
C PHE A 91 2.60 -7.49 -4.58
N ALA A 92 3.39 -8.48 -4.17
CA ALA A 92 3.08 -9.33 -3.00
C ALA A 92 3.07 -8.53 -1.69
N ALA A 93 3.89 -7.48 -1.60
CA ALA A 93 3.97 -6.62 -0.42
C ALA A 93 4.38 -5.19 -0.81
N ALA A 94 3.88 -4.21 -0.07
CA ALA A 94 4.24 -2.81 -0.18
C ALA A 94 4.34 -2.17 1.22
N PRO A 95 5.45 -2.40 1.94
CA PRO A 95 5.60 -1.94 3.33
C PRO A 95 5.60 -0.41 3.47
N GLY A 96 5.86 0.33 2.38
CA GLY A 96 5.76 1.78 2.35
C GLY A 96 4.34 2.32 2.11
N CYS A 97 3.33 1.44 2.05
CA CYS A 97 1.93 1.82 1.94
C CYS A 97 1.19 1.68 3.27
N VAL A 98 0.20 2.56 3.46
CA VAL A 98 -0.82 2.43 4.52
C VAL A 98 -2.20 2.37 3.89
N GLY A 99 -3.05 1.50 4.42
CA GLY A 99 -4.46 1.41 4.02
C GLY A 99 -5.27 2.57 4.60
N THR A 100 -6.27 3.03 3.84
CA THR A 100 -7.22 4.06 4.30
C THR A 100 -8.62 3.80 3.74
N GLY A 101 -9.63 4.26 4.46
CA GLY A 101 -11.03 4.04 4.11
C GLY A 101 -11.52 2.63 4.38
N PRO A 102 -12.79 2.33 4.05
CA PRO A 102 -13.39 1.02 4.25
C PRO A 102 -12.79 -0.02 3.29
N VAL A 103 -12.81 -1.27 3.71
CA VAL A 103 -12.57 -2.42 2.83
C VAL A 103 -13.90 -2.75 2.14
N THR A 104 -13.93 -2.85 0.82
CA THR A 104 -15.12 -3.13 0.03
C THR A 104 -14.84 -4.09 -1.12
N THR A 105 -15.87 -4.80 -1.55
CA THR A 105 -15.84 -5.65 -2.75
C THR A 105 -16.40 -4.93 -3.97
N ASP A 106 -17.01 -3.76 -3.78
CA ASP A 106 -17.67 -3.01 -4.85
C ASP A 106 -16.68 -2.63 -5.95
N PHE A 107 -17.00 -2.98 -7.18
CA PHE A 107 -16.18 -2.67 -8.36
C PHE A 107 -14.73 -3.17 -8.27
N SER A 108 -14.48 -4.24 -7.50
CA SER A 108 -13.14 -4.85 -7.45
C SER A 108 -12.71 -5.29 -8.85
N TRP A 109 -11.51 -4.92 -9.25
CA TRP A 109 -10.95 -5.32 -10.54
C TRP A 109 -10.52 -6.79 -10.59
N PHE A 110 -10.29 -7.39 -9.44
CA PHE A 110 -9.90 -8.78 -9.32
C PHE A 110 -11.01 -9.58 -8.65
N ALA A 111 -11.54 -10.56 -9.38
CA ALA A 111 -12.64 -11.40 -8.89
C ALA A 111 -12.29 -12.06 -7.56
N GLY A 112 -13.27 -12.08 -6.64
CA GLY A 112 -13.11 -12.70 -5.31
C GLY A 112 -12.22 -11.93 -4.34
N THR A 113 -11.93 -10.64 -4.61
CA THR A 113 -11.14 -9.80 -3.72
C THR A 113 -11.95 -8.62 -3.17
N ALA A 114 -11.67 -8.26 -1.93
CA ALA A 114 -12.01 -6.96 -1.37
C ALA A 114 -10.80 -6.03 -1.51
N TRP A 115 -11.02 -4.74 -1.62
CA TRP A 115 -9.95 -3.77 -1.76
C TRP A 115 -10.09 -2.60 -0.78
N GLN A 116 -8.97 -1.96 -0.52
CA GLN A 116 -8.84 -0.75 0.29
C GLN A 116 -7.82 0.18 -0.37
N THR A 117 -8.07 1.49 -0.31
CA THR A 117 -7.12 2.48 -0.86
C THR A 117 -5.78 2.39 -0.15
N ALA A 118 -4.68 2.39 -0.92
CA ALA A 118 -3.31 2.39 -0.42
C ALA A 118 -2.65 3.74 -0.68
N LEU A 119 -2.19 4.38 0.39
CA LEU A 119 -1.47 5.65 0.36
C LEU A 119 -0.01 5.45 0.71
N CYS A 120 0.86 6.33 0.22
CA CYS A 120 2.23 6.43 0.71
C CYS A 120 2.24 6.71 2.22
N ALA A 121 2.96 5.90 2.99
CA ALA A 121 3.05 6.06 4.44
C ALA A 121 3.63 7.43 4.85
N ARG A 122 4.52 8.00 4.00
CA ARG A 122 5.21 9.26 4.29
C ARG A 122 4.40 10.50 3.87
N CYS A 123 4.00 10.59 2.61
CA CYS A 123 3.39 11.82 2.05
C CYS A 123 1.89 11.71 1.79
N ARG A 124 1.30 10.53 2.03
CA ARG A 124 -0.13 10.25 1.81
C ARG A 124 -0.59 10.33 0.35
N GLN A 125 0.33 10.41 -0.60
CA GLN A 125 0.01 10.26 -2.02
C GLN A 125 -0.74 8.94 -2.24
N HIS A 126 -1.84 8.98 -2.98
CA HIS A 126 -2.54 7.76 -3.40
C HIS A 126 -1.62 6.96 -4.34
N LEU A 127 -1.26 5.75 -3.94
CA LEU A 127 -0.36 4.88 -4.70
C LEU A 127 -1.09 3.72 -5.38
N GLY A 128 -2.29 3.39 -4.97
CA GLY A 128 -3.06 2.28 -5.51
C GLY A 128 -4.01 1.66 -4.51
N TRP A 129 -4.09 0.34 -4.51
CA TRP A 129 -5.04 -0.42 -3.70
C TRP A 129 -4.39 -1.65 -3.11
N ARG A 130 -4.78 -1.97 -1.89
CA ARG A 130 -4.50 -3.26 -1.26
C ARG A 130 -5.69 -4.17 -1.49
N TYR A 131 -5.48 -5.32 -2.08
CA TYR A 131 -6.50 -6.35 -2.31
C TYR A 131 -6.35 -7.45 -1.27
N THR A 132 -7.48 -7.88 -0.69
CA THR A 132 -7.54 -9.01 0.25
C THR A 132 -8.35 -10.12 -0.40
N VAL A 133 -7.79 -11.32 -0.45
CA VAL A 133 -8.42 -12.50 -1.06
C VAL A 133 -9.29 -13.19 -0.02
N ALA A 134 -10.47 -13.68 -0.41
CA ALA A 134 -11.42 -14.33 0.49
C ALA A 134 -10.84 -15.59 1.18
N THR A 135 -9.93 -16.29 0.52
CA THR A 135 -9.23 -17.48 1.04
C THR A 135 -8.06 -17.15 1.96
N GLY A 136 -7.81 -15.89 2.21
CA GLY A 136 -6.69 -15.38 2.98
C GLY A 136 -5.56 -14.85 2.09
N GLY A 137 -4.73 -13.98 2.68
CA GLY A 137 -3.67 -13.29 1.96
C GLY A 137 -4.11 -11.96 1.36
N HIS A 138 -3.12 -11.22 0.88
CA HIS A 138 -3.32 -9.91 0.25
C HIS A 138 -2.22 -9.63 -0.76
N PHE A 139 -2.48 -8.71 -1.67
CA PHE A 139 -1.50 -8.13 -2.58
C PHE A 139 -1.82 -6.65 -2.83
N TYR A 140 -0.95 -5.97 -3.53
CA TYR A 140 -1.11 -4.56 -3.85
C TYR A 140 -1.14 -4.37 -5.36
N GLY A 141 -2.11 -3.60 -5.86
CA GLY A 141 -2.12 -3.05 -7.21
C GLY A 141 -1.67 -1.60 -7.13
N LEU A 142 -0.41 -1.32 -7.50
CA LEU A 142 0.16 0.02 -7.41
C LEU A 142 0.20 0.69 -8.76
N ILE A 143 -0.17 1.97 -8.81
CA ILE A 143 -0.20 2.81 -9.99
C ILE A 143 1.24 3.08 -10.42
N LEU A 144 1.64 2.54 -11.59
CA LEU A 144 3.04 2.49 -12.01
C LEU A 144 3.65 3.88 -12.22
N ASN A 145 2.91 4.84 -12.76
CA ASN A 145 3.41 6.21 -12.95
C ASN A 145 3.54 7.02 -11.65
N ARG A 146 3.17 6.44 -10.51
CA ARG A 146 3.38 7.01 -9.16
C ARG A 146 4.54 6.38 -8.42
N LEU A 147 5.27 5.49 -9.08
CA LEU A 147 6.47 4.85 -8.59
C LEU A 147 7.66 5.24 -9.47
N VAL A 148 8.81 5.38 -8.84
CA VAL A 148 10.11 5.60 -9.51
C VAL A 148 11.13 4.62 -8.94
N SER A 149 12.10 4.22 -9.75
CA SER A 149 13.22 3.42 -9.28
C SER A 149 14.03 4.21 -8.26
N GLY A 150 14.32 3.61 -7.12
CA GLY A 150 15.17 4.21 -6.10
C GLY A 150 16.65 4.16 -6.47
N PRO A 151 17.52 4.83 -5.68
CA PRO A 151 18.96 4.76 -5.88
C PRO A 151 19.44 3.32 -5.75
N GLY A 152 20.14 2.82 -6.76
CA GLY A 152 20.62 1.43 -6.85
C GLY A 152 20.02 0.64 -8.03
N ALA A 153 18.96 1.10 -8.68
CA ALA A 153 18.53 0.55 -9.96
C ALA A 153 19.55 0.96 -11.02
N ARG A 154 20.37 0.01 -11.49
CA ARG A 154 21.18 0.22 -12.68
C ARG A 154 20.22 0.23 -13.86
N GLU A 155 20.22 1.32 -14.59
CA GLU A 155 19.71 1.30 -15.98
C GLU A 155 20.54 0.26 -16.75
N ALA A 156 19.84 -0.76 -17.19
CA ALA A 156 20.40 -1.74 -18.11
C ALA A 156 20.14 -1.30 -19.55
#